data_daa1d5936ba969541a2c441783352ac8
#
_entry.id   daa1d5936ba969541a2c441783352ac8
#
_cell.length_a   1.000
_cell.length_b   1.000
_cell.length_c   1.000
_cell.angle_alpha   90.00
_cell.angle_beta   90.00
_cell.angle_gamma   90.00
#
_symmetry.space_group_name_H-M   'P 1'
#
loop_
_entity.id
_entity.type
_entity.pdbx_description
1 polymer ?
#
loop_
_entity_poly.entity_id
_entity_poly.type
_entity_poly.pdbx_seq_one_letter_code
_entity_poly.pdbx_strand_id
1 'polypeptide(L)'
;MISVNRTLPLLFILLFLMACKNSSSLKNEAGTDSTLFPSELVNFIPYKNNPVFSGADSSAWDEEIRERGYILKEDDGYHLWYTGYKKDKHDTLLLGYATSPDGINWTRYAHNPIFRGSWTEDMMVVKSGNVYTMFAEGKGDTAHMLTSADKINWEDHGPLQIVYTNGQPLSSGPYGTPTVWVEDSVWYLFYERNDSAVWLASSKDRKLWTNVQDEPVLKKGPESYDKYGVAFNQVIKYNGMYYGYYHGTALKDWSEWSTNVAVSSDMRNWKKYPANPIMKENKSSGILVNDGSQYRLYTMHPEVCLHFPSAPR
;
A
#
# COMPACT_ATOMS: atom_id res chain seq x y z
N MET A 1 -54.49 63.62 -51.70
CA MET A 1 -54.47 62.15 -51.87
C MET A 1 -54.00 61.52 -50.58
N ILE A 2 -54.95 61.02 -49.83
CA ILE A 2 -54.75 60.53 -48.44
C ILE A 2 -54.99 59.07 -48.48
N SER A 3 -53.93 58.21 -48.21
CA SER A 3 -54.03 56.80 -48.08
C SER A 3 -54.17 56.44 -46.59
N VAL A 4 -55.26 55.80 -46.27
CA VAL A 4 -55.57 55.28 -44.89
C VAL A 4 -55.16 53.85 -44.80
N ASN A 5 -54.16 53.57 -44.00
CA ASN A 5 -53.81 52.18 -43.63
C ASN A 5 -54.54 51.75 -42.33
N ARG A 6 -55.35 50.70 -42.42
CA ARG A 6 -55.98 50.08 -41.30
C ARG A 6 -55.03 48.97 -40.73
N THR A 7 -54.65 49.13 -39.50
CA THR A 7 -53.94 48.07 -38.72
C THR A 7 -54.94 47.27 -37.92
N LEU A 8 -54.89 45.95 -38.06
CA LEU A 8 -55.65 44.96 -37.32
C LEU A 8 -54.86 44.59 -36.04
N PRO A 9 -55.47 44.49 -34.87
CA PRO A 9 -54.72 44.05 -33.68
C PRO A 9 -54.63 42.52 -33.62
N LEU A 10 -53.42 42.00 -33.48
CA LEU A 10 -53.14 40.60 -33.23
C LEU A 10 -53.36 40.28 -31.72
N LEU A 11 -54.27 39.38 -31.48
CA LEU A 11 -54.59 38.87 -30.14
C LEU A 11 -53.53 37.81 -29.73
N PHE A 12 -52.65 38.15 -28.79
CA PHE A 12 -51.74 37.19 -28.18
C PHE A 12 -52.46 36.38 -27.11
N ILE A 13 -52.64 35.07 -27.38
CA ILE A 13 -53.08 34.12 -26.37
C ILE A 13 -51.85 33.63 -25.62
N LEU A 14 -51.72 34.03 -24.34
CA LEU A 14 -50.66 33.54 -23.42
C LEU A 14 -51.09 32.14 -22.90
N LEU A 15 -50.44 31.10 -23.43
CA LEU A 15 -50.54 29.77 -22.83
C LEU A 15 -49.59 29.65 -21.62
N PHE A 16 -50.16 29.61 -20.42
CA PHE A 16 -49.44 29.24 -19.19
C PHE A 16 -49.16 27.76 -19.22
N LEU A 17 -47.93 27.37 -19.52
CA LEU A 17 -47.42 26.05 -19.27
C LEU A 17 -47.03 25.95 -17.78
N MET A 18 -47.82 25.27 -16.97
CA MET A 18 -47.44 24.83 -15.63
C MET A 18 -46.32 23.76 -15.79
N ALA A 19 -45.08 24.14 -15.56
CA ALA A 19 -43.99 23.21 -15.36
C ALA A 19 -44.13 22.59 -13.98
N CYS A 20 -44.62 21.35 -13.90
CA CYS A 20 -44.44 20.49 -12.74
C CYS A 20 -42.93 20.31 -12.50
N LYS A 21 -42.44 20.96 -11.45
CA LYS A 21 -41.11 20.61 -10.88
C LYS A 21 -41.24 19.21 -10.28
N ASN A 22 -40.81 18.20 -11.02
CA ASN A 22 -40.45 16.92 -10.45
C ASN A 22 -39.22 17.16 -9.56
N SER A 23 -39.40 17.19 -8.26
CA SER A 23 -38.35 17.01 -7.29
C SER A 23 -37.94 15.54 -7.36
N SER A 24 -37.00 15.19 -8.27
CA SER A 24 -36.25 13.97 -8.18
C SER A 24 -35.39 14.08 -6.93
N SER A 25 -35.87 13.43 -5.86
CA SER A 25 -35.09 13.14 -4.67
C SER A 25 -33.74 12.54 -5.09
N LEU A 26 -32.66 13.14 -4.64
CA LEU A 26 -31.34 12.55 -4.59
C LEU A 26 -31.45 11.25 -3.77
N LYS A 27 -31.66 10.14 -4.47
CA LYS A 27 -31.55 8.80 -3.90
C LYS A 27 -30.22 8.22 -4.33
N ASN A 28 -29.35 8.07 -3.32
CA ASN A 28 -28.33 7.02 -3.19
C ASN A 28 -27.21 7.00 -4.23
N GLU A 29 -26.14 7.72 -3.96
CA GLU A 29 -24.79 7.40 -4.40
C GLU A 29 -24.17 6.18 -3.65
N ALA A 30 -24.94 5.42 -2.88
CA ALA A 30 -24.45 4.23 -2.18
C ALA A 30 -24.23 3.01 -3.10
N GLY A 31 -24.67 3.08 -4.37
CA GLY A 31 -24.58 1.96 -5.31
C GLY A 31 -23.30 1.90 -6.15
N THR A 32 -22.51 2.97 -6.21
CA THR A 32 -21.34 3.06 -7.10
C THR A 32 -20.01 2.68 -6.43
N ASP A 33 -19.95 2.60 -5.11
CA ASP A 33 -18.72 2.34 -4.38
C ASP A 33 -18.36 0.85 -4.28
N SER A 34 -19.34 -0.05 -4.30
CA SER A 34 -19.10 -1.50 -4.27
C SER A 34 -18.43 -2.03 -5.55
N THR A 35 -18.56 -1.32 -6.66
CA THR A 35 -17.88 -1.69 -7.94
C THR A 35 -16.40 -1.31 -7.94
N LEU A 36 -16.02 -0.26 -7.21
CA LEU A 36 -14.62 0.19 -7.11
C LEU A 36 -13.81 -0.59 -6.07
N PHE A 37 -14.46 -1.23 -5.11
CA PHE A 37 -13.80 -1.96 -4.03
C PHE A 37 -14.38 -3.38 -3.93
N PRO A 38 -13.87 -4.33 -4.73
CA PRO A 38 -14.31 -5.72 -4.71
C PRO A 38 -14.18 -6.34 -3.32
N SER A 39 -15.17 -7.13 -2.91
CA SER A 39 -15.26 -7.72 -1.57
C SER A 39 -14.01 -8.53 -1.20
N GLU A 40 -13.45 -9.25 -2.16
CA GLU A 40 -12.24 -10.07 -2.00
C GLU A 40 -10.97 -9.27 -1.75
N LEU A 41 -11.00 -7.94 -1.96
CA LEU A 41 -9.87 -7.03 -1.74
C LEU A 41 -10.02 -6.21 -0.45
N VAL A 42 -11.22 -6.16 0.16
CA VAL A 42 -11.48 -5.27 1.30
C VAL A 42 -12.14 -5.95 2.51
N ASN A 43 -12.77 -7.12 2.31
CA ASN A 43 -13.47 -7.84 3.38
C ASN A 43 -12.73 -9.11 3.75
N PHE A 44 -12.14 -9.11 4.94
CA PHE A 44 -11.34 -10.23 5.43
C PHE A 44 -11.79 -10.67 6.81
N ILE A 45 -11.65 -11.97 7.08
CA ILE A 45 -11.86 -12.58 8.40
C ILE A 45 -10.55 -13.18 8.90
N PRO A 46 -10.20 -13.01 10.17
CA PRO A 46 -8.95 -13.54 10.71
C PRO A 46 -8.94 -15.07 10.71
N TYR A 47 -7.79 -15.64 10.40
CA TYR A 47 -7.55 -17.07 10.61
C TYR A 47 -7.62 -17.38 12.11
N LYS A 48 -8.32 -18.47 12.45
CA LYS A 48 -8.63 -18.81 13.85
C LYS A 48 -7.40 -19.10 14.73
N ASN A 49 -6.31 -19.49 14.10
CA ASN A 49 -5.06 -19.86 14.81
C ASN A 49 -3.96 -18.80 14.57
N ASN A 50 -4.32 -17.53 14.43
CA ASN A 50 -3.34 -16.45 14.43
C ASN A 50 -2.66 -16.30 15.81
N PRO A 51 -1.40 -15.80 15.85
CA PRO A 51 -0.56 -15.47 14.71
C PRO A 51 -0.01 -16.72 14.01
N VAL A 52 0.31 -16.60 12.69
CA VAL A 52 0.94 -17.69 11.92
C VAL A 52 2.47 -17.63 11.98
N PHE A 53 3.05 -16.47 12.34
CA PHE A 53 4.47 -16.30 12.60
C PHE A 53 4.68 -15.14 13.59
N SER A 54 5.56 -15.34 14.57
CA SER A 54 5.87 -14.35 15.61
C SER A 54 7.36 -14.37 15.93
N GLY A 55 7.84 -13.49 16.79
CA GLY A 55 9.19 -13.54 17.37
C GLY A 55 9.49 -14.92 17.95
N ALA A 56 10.77 -15.27 18.04
CA ALA A 56 11.23 -16.52 18.64
C ALA A 56 11.30 -16.40 20.18
N ASP A 57 11.94 -17.36 20.83
CA ASP A 57 12.16 -17.27 22.28
C ASP A 57 13.19 -16.20 22.66
N SER A 58 13.25 -15.84 23.93
CA SER A 58 14.11 -14.79 24.45
C SER A 58 15.62 -15.01 24.26
N SER A 59 16.04 -16.20 23.88
CA SER A 59 17.44 -16.50 23.56
C SER A 59 17.79 -16.20 22.10
N ALA A 60 16.79 -16.15 21.21
CA ALA A 60 16.98 -15.96 19.78
C ALA A 60 17.35 -14.53 19.41
N TRP A 61 17.95 -14.35 18.25
CA TRP A 61 18.30 -13.04 17.70
C TRP A 61 17.04 -12.27 17.24
N ASP A 62 15.97 -12.97 16.87
CA ASP A 62 14.68 -12.49 16.46
C ASP A 62 13.60 -12.74 17.54
N GLU A 63 13.96 -12.46 18.80
CA GLU A 63 13.05 -12.45 19.94
C GLU A 63 11.79 -11.65 19.66
N GLU A 64 11.96 -10.51 18.96
CA GLU A 64 10.89 -9.68 18.42
C GLU A 64 11.00 -9.63 16.91
N ILE A 65 9.86 -9.53 16.24
CA ILE A 65 9.76 -9.16 14.83
C ILE A 65 9.01 -7.85 14.72
N ARG A 66 9.31 -7.09 13.67
CA ARG A 66 8.78 -5.74 13.59
C ARG A 66 8.48 -5.37 12.15
N GLU A 67 7.55 -4.41 12.02
CA GLU A 67 7.22 -3.70 10.82
C GLU A 67 6.85 -4.62 9.63
N ARG A 68 6.78 -4.05 8.44
CA ARG A 68 6.42 -4.80 7.26
C ARG A 68 7.53 -5.74 6.82
N GLY A 69 7.33 -7.05 6.99
CA GLY A 69 8.02 -8.07 6.19
C GLY A 69 7.44 -8.16 4.79
N TYR A 70 7.87 -9.13 4.01
CA TYR A 70 7.28 -9.40 2.69
C TYR A 70 7.09 -10.88 2.44
N ILE A 71 5.93 -11.24 1.88
CA ILE A 71 5.64 -12.63 1.48
C ILE A 71 5.51 -12.70 -0.04
N LEU A 72 6.30 -13.59 -0.64
CA LEU A 72 6.20 -13.95 -2.04
C LEU A 72 5.75 -15.41 -2.17
N LYS A 73 4.71 -15.68 -2.99
CA LYS A 73 4.28 -17.04 -3.35
C LYS A 73 4.91 -17.41 -4.67
N GLU A 74 5.63 -18.52 -4.66
CA GLU A 74 6.24 -19.15 -5.85
C GLU A 74 5.78 -20.62 -5.96
N ASP A 75 6.20 -21.32 -7.00
CA ASP A 75 5.83 -22.72 -7.23
C ASP A 75 6.29 -23.65 -6.10
N ASP A 76 7.44 -23.35 -5.48
CA ASP A 76 8.04 -24.11 -4.38
C ASP A 76 7.48 -23.74 -2.98
N GLY A 77 6.53 -22.79 -2.91
CA GLY A 77 5.90 -22.43 -1.63
C GLY A 77 5.85 -20.92 -1.39
N TYR A 78 5.74 -20.57 -0.13
CA TYR A 78 5.73 -19.19 0.35
C TYR A 78 7.09 -18.85 0.95
N HIS A 79 7.58 -17.66 0.65
CA HIS A 79 8.83 -17.10 1.12
C HIS A 79 8.54 -15.84 1.91
N LEU A 80 8.98 -15.79 3.17
CA LEU A 80 8.83 -14.65 4.06
C LEU A 80 10.21 -14.08 4.37
N TRP A 81 10.41 -12.82 4.07
CA TRP A 81 11.48 -11.98 4.61
C TRP A 81 10.90 -11.12 5.73
N TYR A 82 11.61 -11.02 6.84
CA TYR A 82 11.14 -10.31 8.02
C TYR A 82 12.27 -9.61 8.75
N THR A 83 11.93 -8.56 9.47
CA THR A 83 12.84 -7.87 10.35
C THR A 83 12.80 -8.50 11.73
N GLY A 84 13.95 -8.87 12.25
CA GLY A 84 14.08 -9.41 13.60
C GLY A 84 15.11 -8.66 14.43
N TYR A 85 14.93 -8.64 15.74
CA TYR A 85 15.81 -7.98 16.67
C TYR A 85 15.64 -8.51 18.10
N LYS A 86 16.61 -8.17 18.97
CA LYS A 86 16.53 -8.42 20.41
C LYS A 86 15.75 -7.30 21.07
N LYS A 87 14.88 -7.65 22.02
CA LYS A 87 14.06 -6.70 22.77
C LYS A 87 14.86 -5.57 23.47
N ASP A 88 16.07 -5.88 23.91
CA ASP A 88 16.99 -4.94 24.54
C ASP A 88 17.93 -4.21 23.56
N LYS A 89 17.85 -4.51 22.25
CA LYS A 89 18.73 -3.99 21.19
C LYS A 89 17.96 -3.51 19.98
N HIS A 90 17.17 -2.47 20.16
CA HIS A 90 16.37 -1.87 19.07
C HIS A 90 17.20 -1.11 18.01
N ASP A 91 18.51 -1.02 18.21
CA ASP A 91 19.44 -0.33 17.29
C ASP A 91 19.99 -1.24 16.19
N THR A 92 19.60 -2.51 16.19
CA THR A 92 20.09 -3.52 15.23
C THR A 92 18.94 -4.32 14.67
N LEU A 93 18.39 -3.86 13.53
CA LEU A 93 17.33 -4.57 12.80
C LEU A 93 17.96 -5.41 11.69
N LEU A 94 17.78 -6.71 11.78
CA LEU A 94 18.42 -7.70 10.90
C LEU A 94 17.37 -8.40 10.03
N LEU A 95 17.80 -8.84 8.84
CA LEU A 95 16.94 -9.55 7.89
C LEU A 95 16.91 -11.04 8.20
N GLY A 96 15.72 -11.57 8.44
CA GLY A 96 15.43 -12.99 8.55
C GLY A 96 14.70 -13.53 7.33
N TYR A 97 14.70 -14.85 7.22
CA TYR A 97 14.01 -15.59 6.17
C TYR A 97 13.33 -16.82 6.71
N ALA A 98 12.12 -17.08 6.23
CA ALA A 98 11.36 -18.29 6.52
C ALA A 98 10.61 -18.78 5.29
N THR A 99 10.30 -20.07 5.25
CA THR A 99 9.52 -20.68 4.18
C THR A 99 8.29 -21.41 4.75
N SER A 100 7.27 -21.56 3.90
CA SER A 100 6.08 -22.31 4.23
C SER A 100 5.52 -23.01 2.99
N PRO A 101 5.07 -24.28 3.09
CA PRO A 101 4.39 -24.93 1.97
C PRO A 101 2.97 -24.41 1.75
N ASP A 102 2.33 -23.86 2.78
CA ASP A 102 0.90 -23.53 2.80
C ASP A 102 0.59 -22.08 3.20
N GLY A 103 1.62 -21.29 3.55
CA GLY A 103 1.47 -19.90 4.03
C GLY A 103 0.93 -19.79 5.47
N ILE A 104 0.86 -20.90 6.19
CA ILE A 104 0.37 -21.01 7.58
C ILE A 104 1.48 -21.54 8.50
N ASN A 105 2.09 -22.65 8.10
CA ASN A 105 3.11 -23.34 8.87
C ASN A 105 4.49 -22.90 8.37
N TRP A 106 5.17 -22.05 9.13
CA TRP A 106 6.43 -21.42 8.73
C TRP A 106 7.64 -22.09 9.39
N THR A 107 8.68 -22.27 8.60
CA THR A 107 9.98 -22.78 9.04
C THR A 107 11.04 -21.69 8.83
N ARG A 108 11.67 -21.25 9.93
CA ARG A 108 12.81 -20.33 9.88
C ARG A 108 14.00 -20.98 9.20
N TYR A 109 14.69 -20.19 8.38
CA TYR A 109 15.95 -20.65 7.80
C TYR A 109 17.00 -20.88 8.90
N ALA A 110 17.70 -22.02 8.84
CA ALA A 110 18.58 -22.44 9.93
C ALA A 110 19.80 -21.53 10.15
N HIS A 111 20.17 -20.75 9.12
CA HIS A 111 21.32 -19.84 9.19
C HIS A 111 20.90 -18.35 9.28
N ASN A 112 19.73 -18.08 9.80
CA ASN A 112 19.30 -16.72 10.09
C ASN A 112 20.19 -16.01 11.13
N PRO A 113 20.29 -14.67 11.10
CA PRO A 113 19.79 -13.79 10.07
C PRO A 113 20.59 -13.89 8.77
N ILE A 114 19.91 -13.77 7.64
CA ILE A 114 20.52 -13.91 6.31
C ILE A 114 21.28 -12.66 5.85
N PHE A 115 21.04 -11.50 6.48
CA PHE A 115 21.75 -10.27 6.18
C PHE A 115 21.99 -9.45 7.46
N ARG A 116 23.21 -8.92 7.60
CA ARG A 116 23.68 -8.15 8.76
C ARG A 116 24.41 -6.86 8.35
N GLY A 117 24.46 -6.56 7.05
CA GLY A 117 25.28 -5.48 6.52
C GLY A 117 24.71 -4.09 6.80
N SER A 118 23.39 -3.95 6.86
CA SER A 118 22.69 -2.72 7.14
C SER A 118 21.37 -3.00 7.85
N TRP A 119 20.76 -1.97 8.41
CA TRP A 119 19.41 -1.96 8.94
C TRP A 119 18.42 -2.27 7.80
N THR A 120 17.48 -3.17 8.01
CA THR A 120 16.56 -3.64 6.97
C THR A 120 15.18 -3.87 7.56
N GLU A 121 14.25 -2.97 7.27
CA GLU A 121 12.85 -3.07 7.66
C GLU A 121 11.92 -2.54 6.57
N ASP A 122 10.62 -2.65 6.76
CA ASP A 122 9.57 -2.20 5.82
C ASP A 122 9.85 -2.58 4.37
N MET A 123 10.23 -3.85 4.19
CA MET A 123 10.73 -4.35 2.93
C MET A 123 9.63 -4.74 1.95
N MET A 124 9.98 -4.69 0.67
CA MET A 124 9.22 -5.27 -0.44
C MET A 124 10.18 -6.00 -1.37
N VAL A 125 9.78 -7.17 -1.86
CA VAL A 125 10.59 -7.99 -2.77
C VAL A 125 9.88 -8.13 -4.11
N VAL A 126 10.60 -7.81 -5.19
CA VAL A 126 10.15 -7.99 -6.57
C VAL A 126 11.05 -9.01 -7.25
N LYS A 127 10.47 -10.05 -7.84
CA LYS A 127 11.19 -10.99 -8.71
C LYS A 127 11.11 -10.54 -10.16
N SER A 128 12.25 -10.45 -10.83
CA SER A 128 12.34 -10.17 -12.26
C SER A 128 13.34 -11.14 -12.90
N GLY A 129 12.85 -12.08 -13.69
CA GLY A 129 13.65 -13.21 -14.16
C GLY A 129 14.21 -14.04 -13.01
N ASN A 130 15.52 -14.18 -12.92
CA ASN A 130 16.22 -14.93 -11.86
C ASN A 130 16.77 -14.03 -10.75
N VAL A 131 16.38 -12.74 -10.72
CA VAL A 131 16.88 -11.79 -9.73
C VAL A 131 15.72 -11.34 -8.82
N TYR A 132 15.96 -11.42 -7.54
CA TYR A 132 15.13 -10.82 -6.50
C TYR A 132 15.70 -9.44 -6.18
N THR A 133 14.86 -8.42 -6.23
CA THR A 133 15.21 -7.06 -5.81
C THR A 133 14.38 -6.72 -4.59
N MET A 134 15.04 -6.41 -3.49
CA MET A 134 14.42 -5.93 -2.26
C MET A 134 14.58 -4.42 -2.18
N PHE A 135 13.51 -3.74 -1.88
CA PHE A 135 13.50 -2.35 -1.45
C PHE A 135 13.15 -2.36 0.03
N ALA A 136 13.97 -1.76 0.84
CA ALA A 136 13.79 -1.80 2.29
C ALA A 136 14.09 -0.43 2.90
N GLU A 137 13.52 -0.18 4.05
CA GLU A 137 13.88 0.97 4.86
C GLU A 137 15.14 0.65 5.65
N GLY A 138 16.05 1.60 5.66
CA GLY A 138 17.29 1.58 6.40
C GLY A 138 17.28 2.55 7.57
N LYS A 139 18.39 2.61 8.27
CA LYS A 139 18.56 3.52 9.40
C LYS A 139 18.30 4.98 9.01
N GLY A 140 17.49 5.67 9.82
CA GLY A 140 17.09 7.06 9.59
C GLY A 140 16.02 7.20 8.51
N ASP A 141 15.19 6.17 8.37
CA ASP A 141 14.04 6.11 7.46
C ASP A 141 14.47 6.42 6.01
N THR A 142 15.55 5.76 5.58
CA THR A 142 16.12 5.96 4.25
C THR A 142 16.03 4.68 3.44
N ALA A 143 15.24 4.70 2.37
CA ALA A 143 15.05 3.54 1.52
C ALA A 143 16.34 3.17 0.77
N HIS A 144 16.67 1.89 0.76
CA HIS A 144 17.80 1.32 0.03
C HIS A 144 17.39 0.09 -0.79
N MET A 145 18.25 -0.37 -1.67
CA MET A 145 17.99 -1.49 -2.56
C MET A 145 19.01 -2.60 -2.36
N LEU A 146 18.52 -3.84 -2.26
CA LEU A 146 19.35 -5.04 -2.25
C LEU A 146 18.96 -5.96 -3.40
N THR A 147 19.90 -6.79 -3.87
CA THR A 147 19.62 -7.83 -4.88
C THR A 147 20.12 -9.20 -4.43
N SER A 148 19.42 -10.25 -4.89
CA SER A 148 19.78 -11.64 -4.62
C SER A 148 19.43 -12.52 -5.82
N ALA A 149 20.24 -13.54 -6.08
CA ALA A 149 19.95 -14.57 -7.07
C ALA A 149 19.26 -15.82 -6.45
N ASP A 150 19.28 -15.94 -5.11
CA ASP A 150 18.88 -17.17 -4.41
C ASP A 150 17.97 -16.95 -3.19
N LYS A 151 17.50 -15.71 -2.97
CA LYS A 151 16.62 -15.31 -1.83
C LYS A 151 17.34 -15.19 -0.48
N ILE A 152 18.60 -15.66 -0.38
CA ILE A 152 19.36 -15.80 0.88
C ILE A 152 20.55 -14.86 0.91
N ASN A 153 21.35 -14.84 -0.17
CA ASN A 153 22.54 -14.01 -0.26
C ASN A 153 22.19 -12.69 -0.92
N TRP A 154 22.25 -11.60 -0.15
CA TRP A 154 21.84 -10.27 -0.57
C TRP A 154 23.04 -9.34 -0.69
N GLU A 155 23.10 -8.58 -1.78
CA GLU A 155 24.03 -7.49 -2.02
C GLU A 155 23.31 -6.15 -1.85
N ASP A 156 23.79 -5.30 -0.94
CA ASP A 156 23.24 -3.97 -0.70
C ASP A 156 23.87 -2.95 -1.65
N HIS A 157 23.05 -2.26 -2.42
CA HIS A 157 23.45 -1.22 -3.37
C HIS A 157 23.36 0.20 -2.77
N GLY A 158 23.01 0.29 -1.49
CA GLY A 158 22.91 1.55 -0.75
C GLY A 158 21.59 2.31 -0.98
N PRO A 159 21.53 3.55 -0.48
CA PRO A 159 20.33 4.38 -0.52
C PRO A 159 19.87 4.70 -1.94
N LEU A 160 18.56 4.74 -2.13
CA LEU A 160 17.95 5.13 -3.40
C LEU A 160 18.27 6.60 -3.73
N GLN A 161 18.56 6.86 -4.99
CA GLN A 161 18.78 8.23 -5.49
C GLN A 161 17.48 8.74 -6.11
N ILE A 162 16.78 9.60 -5.39
CA ILE A 162 15.50 10.18 -5.81
C ILE A 162 15.69 11.66 -6.10
N VAL A 163 15.12 12.14 -7.21
CA VAL A 163 15.15 13.54 -7.62
C VAL A 163 13.73 14.06 -7.87
N TYR A 164 13.56 15.37 -7.73
CA TYR A 164 12.36 16.06 -8.16
C TYR A 164 12.14 15.99 -9.68
N THR A 165 10.96 16.38 -10.15
CA THR A 165 10.63 16.43 -11.59
C THR A 165 11.61 17.28 -12.39
N ASN A 166 12.23 18.28 -11.79
CA ASN A 166 13.24 19.15 -12.39
C ASN A 166 14.68 18.61 -12.34
N GLY A 167 14.87 17.37 -11.82
CA GLY A 167 16.16 16.70 -11.71
C GLY A 167 17.02 17.10 -10.49
N GLN A 168 16.52 18.01 -9.64
CA GLN A 168 17.23 18.34 -8.39
C GLN A 168 17.06 17.22 -7.36
N PRO A 169 18.10 16.91 -6.57
CA PRO A 169 17.99 15.94 -5.47
C PRO A 169 16.86 16.32 -4.50
N LEU A 170 16.24 15.32 -3.89
CA LEU A 170 15.28 15.56 -2.81
C LEU A 170 15.93 16.40 -1.70
N SER A 171 15.12 17.26 -1.08
CA SER A 171 15.53 17.95 0.15
C SER A 171 15.92 16.94 1.21
N SER A 172 16.84 17.31 2.11
CA SER A 172 17.26 16.48 3.23
C SER A 172 16.07 16.00 4.07
N GLY A 173 16.20 14.83 4.69
CA GLY A 173 15.19 14.20 5.53
C GLY A 173 14.86 12.78 5.06
N PRO A 174 14.01 12.07 5.78
CA PRO A 174 13.67 10.68 5.50
C PRO A 174 12.92 10.51 4.18
N TYR A 175 13.02 9.31 3.62
CA TYR A 175 12.19 8.76 2.54
C TYR A 175 12.17 7.25 2.71
N GLY A 176 11.19 6.78 3.45
CA GLY A 176 11.08 5.40 3.95
C GLY A 176 9.94 4.61 3.33
N THR A 177 9.68 3.47 3.92
CA THR A 177 8.60 2.52 3.61
C THR A 177 8.44 2.28 2.11
N PRO A 178 9.51 1.86 1.38
CA PRO A 178 9.49 1.78 -0.08
C PRO A 178 8.51 0.71 -0.57
N THR A 179 7.64 1.07 -1.48
CA THR A 179 6.70 0.15 -2.13
C THR A 179 6.83 0.30 -3.64
N VAL A 180 6.97 -0.79 -4.36
CA VAL A 180 7.27 -0.78 -5.80
C VAL A 180 6.21 -1.50 -6.62
N TRP A 181 5.83 -0.92 -7.74
CA TRP A 181 5.05 -1.54 -8.80
C TRP A 181 5.86 -1.54 -10.10
N VAL A 182 5.80 -2.63 -10.87
CA VAL A 182 6.51 -2.74 -12.14
C VAL A 182 5.52 -2.99 -13.26
N GLU A 183 5.52 -2.14 -14.27
CA GLU A 183 4.68 -2.25 -15.44
C GLU A 183 5.39 -1.67 -16.68
N ASP A 184 5.28 -2.36 -17.82
CA ASP A 184 5.85 -1.94 -19.10
C ASP A 184 7.36 -1.59 -19.01
N SER A 185 8.11 -2.39 -18.22
CA SER A 185 9.54 -2.19 -17.95
C SER A 185 9.88 -0.90 -17.21
N VAL A 186 8.90 -0.21 -16.65
CA VAL A 186 9.06 0.95 -15.77
C VAL A 186 8.83 0.50 -14.33
N TRP A 187 9.71 0.94 -13.45
CA TRP A 187 9.61 0.74 -12.01
C TRP A 187 9.01 1.99 -11.39
N TYR A 188 7.94 1.85 -10.65
CA TYR A 188 7.24 2.90 -9.91
C TYR A 188 7.49 2.70 -8.42
N LEU A 189 8.07 3.69 -7.77
CA LEU A 189 8.39 3.69 -6.34
C LEU A 189 7.46 4.63 -5.61
N PHE A 190 6.71 4.09 -4.66
CA PHE A 190 6.01 4.87 -3.64
C PHE A 190 6.91 4.94 -2.41
N TYR A 191 7.15 6.12 -1.91
CA TYR A 191 7.95 6.37 -0.71
C TYR A 191 7.26 7.42 0.16
N GLU A 192 7.37 7.28 1.46
CA GLU A 192 6.80 8.23 2.40
C GLU A 192 7.86 9.22 2.89
N ARG A 193 7.43 10.30 3.56
CA ARG A 193 8.30 11.23 4.29
C ARG A 193 7.65 11.61 5.62
N ASN A 194 8.29 11.19 6.72
CA ASN A 194 7.79 11.38 8.10
C ASN A 194 6.34 10.86 8.29
N ASP A 195 5.96 9.77 7.63
CA ASP A 195 4.60 9.21 7.62
C ASP A 195 3.48 10.22 7.29
N SER A 196 3.82 11.36 6.75
CA SER A 196 2.83 12.42 6.53
C SER A 196 2.14 12.34 5.18
N ALA A 197 2.79 11.78 4.20
CA ALA A 197 2.27 11.58 2.86
C ALA A 197 3.16 10.60 2.07
N VAL A 198 2.63 10.14 0.93
CA VAL A 198 3.32 9.26 -0.01
C VAL A 198 3.54 9.98 -1.33
N TRP A 199 4.74 9.88 -1.86
CA TRP A 199 5.14 10.37 -3.19
C TRP A 199 5.33 9.21 -4.16
N LEU A 200 5.33 9.52 -5.45
CA LEU A 200 5.54 8.56 -6.53
C LEU A 200 6.71 9.00 -7.39
N ALA A 201 7.71 8.14 -7.49
CA ALA A 201 8.82 8.27 -8.44
C ALA A 201 8.82 7.11 -9.43
N SER A 202 9.54 7.26 -10.54
CA SER A 202 9.72 6.21 -11.53
C SER A 202 11.18 6.08 -11.94
N SER A 203 11.55 4.86 -12.37
CA SER A 203 12.87 4.55 -12.88
C SER A 203 12.81 3.48 -13.97
N LYS A 204 13.71 3.51 -14.94
CA LYS A 204 13.90 2.44 -15.93
C LYS A 204 15.10 1.53 -15.61
N ASP A 205 15.99 1.99 -14.76
CA ASP A 205 17.25 1.29 -14.45
C ASP A 205 17.43 0.99 -12.95
N ARG A 206 16.53 1.46 -12.10
CA ARG A 206 16.56 1.37 -10.62
C ARG A 206 17.73 2.13 -9.96
N LYS A 207 18.50 2.92 -10.74
CA LYS A 207 19.62 3.71 -10.23
C LYS A 207 19.19 5.13 -9.88
N LEU A 208 18.51 5.78 -10.83
CA LEU A 208 17.96 7.11 -10.62
C LEU A 208 16.44 7.05 -10.68
N TRP A 209 15.80 7.59 -9.65
CA TRP A 209 14.37 7.68 -9.52
C TRP A 209 13.94 9.14 -9.67
N THR A 210 13.06 9.41 -10.61
CA THR A 210 12.54 10.77 -10.82
C THR A 210 11.08 10.83 -10.37
N ASN A 211 10.73 11.80 -9.55
CA ASN A 211 9.34 12.02 -9.18
C ASN A 211 8.45 12.12 -10.41
N VAL A 212 7.31 11.44 -10.38
CA VAL A 212 6.28 11.55 -11.43
C VAL A 212 5.54 12.88 -11.29
N GLN A 213 5.43 13.37 -10.06
CA GLN A 213 4.97 14.69 -9.66
C GLN A 213 5.60 15.06 -8.31
N ASP A 214 5.80 16.34 -8.04
CA ASP A 214 6.42 16.76 -6.78
C ASP A 214 5.40 16.89 -5.63
N GLU A 215 4.10 16.90 -5.94
CA GLU A 215 3.04 16.78 -4.96
C GLU A 215 2.82 15.32 -4.55
N PRO A 216 2.50 15.04 -3.28
CA PRO A 216 2.21 13.69 -2.83
C PRO A 216 0.95 13.10 -3.48
N VAL A 217 0.98 11.80 -3.74
CA VAL A 217 -0.14 11.04 -4.33
C VAL A 217 -1.15 10.56 -3.29
N LEU A 218 -0.72 10.33 -2.03
CA LEU A 218 -1.60 10.02 -0.91
C LEU A 218 -1.20 10.86 0.29
N LYS A 219 -2.18 11.49 0.97
CA LYS A 219 -1.96 12.31 2.17
C LYS A 219 -2.67 11.69 3.36
N LYS A 220 -2.11 11.87 4.55
CA LYS A 220 -2.80 11.55 5.80
C LYS A 220 -4.05 12.39 5.98
N GLY A 221 -5.04 11.90 6.74
CA GLY A 221 -6.33 12.57 6.93
C GLY A 221 -7.11 12.75 5.60
N PRO A 222 -8.24 13.45 5.64
CA PRO A 222 -8.88 14.04 6.82
C PRO A 222 -9.55 13.01 7.76
N GLU A 223 -9.59 11.74 7.37
CA GLU A 223 -10.23 10.68 8.12
C GLU A 223 -9.52 10.40 9.45
N SER A 224 -10.27 9.91 10.45
CA SER A 224 -9.74 9.69 11.79
C SER A 224 -8.68 8.58 11.82
N TYR A 225 -8.87 7.51 11.04
CA TYR A 225 -8.03 6.31 11.05
C TYR A 225 -6.60 6.52 10.50
N ASP A 226 -6.38 7.55 9.72
CA ASP A 226 -5.06 7.88 9.14
C ASP A 226 -4.66 9.36 9.37
N LYS A 227 -5.18 9.93 10.45
CA LYS A 227 -5.00 11.36 10.77
C LYS A 227 -3.56 11.76 10.98
N TYR A 228 -2.73 10.85 11.50
CA TYR A 228 -1.37 11.19 11.93
C TYR A 228 -0.27 10.48 11.14
N GLY A 229 -0.60 9.45 10.38
CA GLY A 229 0.38 8.76 9.56
C GLY A 229 -0.21 7.97 8.41
N VAL A 230 0.52 7.88 7.29
CA VAL A 230 0.22 7.03 6.12
C VAL A 230 1.50 6.60 5.42
N ALA A 231 1.59 5.32 5.04
CA ALA A 231 2.55 4.83 4.07
C ALA A 231 2.00 3.60 3.33
N PHE A 232 2.32 3.47 2.04
CA PHE A 232 1.93 2.28 1.28
C PHE A 232 2.74 1.06 1.72
N ASN A 233 2.05 -0.08 1.83
CA ASN A 233 2.66 -1.38 2.10
C ASN A 233 2.78 -2.22 0.84
N GLN A 234 1.80 -2.12 -0.05
CA GLN A 234 1.79 -2.85 -1.32
C GLN A 234 0.85 -2.17 -2.32
N VAL A 235 1.20 -2.21 -3.59
CA VAL A 235 0.29 -1.87 -4.70
C VAL A 235 0.10 -3.11 -5.55
N ILE A 236 -1.15 -3.42 -5.89
CA ILE A 236 -1.53 -4.49 -6.82
C ILE A 236 -2.38 -3.92 -7.96
N LYS A 237 -2.46 -4.62 -9.07
CA LYS A 237 -3.40 -4.32 -10.16
C LYS A 237 -4.49 -5.38 -10.23
N TYR A 238 -5.75 -4.96 -10.22
CA TYR A 238 -6.91 -5.83 -10.31
C TYR A 238 -7.98 -5.19 -11.20
N ASN A 239 -8.45 -5.91 -12.21
CA ASN A 239 -9.44 -5.44 -13.19
C ASN A 239 -9.12 -4.05 -13.78
N GLY A 240 -7.84 -3.81 -14.10
CA GLY A 240 -7.37 -2.56 -14.70
C GLY A 240 -7.18 -1.38 -13.73
N MET A 241 -7.50 -1.54 -12.46
CA MET A 241 -7.32 -0.55 -11.41
C MET A 241 -6.17 -0.93 -10.48
N TYR A 242 -5.51 0.08 -9.89
CA TYR A 242 -4.47 -0.11 -8.87
C TYR A 242 -5.09 -0.01 -7.48
N TYR A 243 -4.76 -0.96 -6.60
CA TYR A 243 -5.17 -0.97 -5.20
C TYR A 243 -3.93 -0.86 -4.33
N GLY A 244 -3.88 0.21 -3.54
CA GLY A 244 -2.80 0.46 -2.60
C GLY A 244 -3.24 0.08 -1.18
N TYR A 245 -2.60 -0.95 -0.62
CA TYR A 245 -2.71 -1.26 0.80
C TYR A 245 -1.75 -0.37 1.56
N TYR A 246 -2.23 0.29 2.60
CA TYR A 246 -1.43 1.23 3.36
C TYR A 246 -1.71 1.14 4.85
N HIS A 247 -0.69 1.42 5.65
CA HIS A 247 -0.92 1.59 7.07
C HIS A 247 -1.28 3.04 7.38
N GLY A 248 -2.11 3.20 8.40
CA GLY A 248 -2.53 4.50 8.88
C GLY A 248 -2.70 4.50 10.39
N THR A 249 -2.48 5.65 11.03
CA THR A 249 -2.68 5.79 12.47
C THR A 249 -3.62 6.93 12.82
N ALA A 250 -4.54 6.62 13.75
CA ALA A 250 -5.44 7.57 14.39
C ALA A 250 -4.81 8.30 15.58
N LEU A 251 -3.65 7.82 16.07
CA LEU A 251 -3.01 8.27 17.30
C LEU A 251 -1.76 9.08 17.01
N LYS A 252 -1.61 10.21 17.72
CA LYS A 252 -0.49 11.12 17.54
C LYS A 252 0.85 10.54 18.01
N ASP A 253 0.81 9.62 18.94
CA ASP A 253 1.97 8.92 19.49
C ASP A 253 2.34 7.63 18.72
N TRP A 254 1.58 7.34 17.63
CA TRP A 254 1.78 6.19 16.76
C TRP A 254 1.72 4.82 17.47
N SER A 255 1.03 4.75 18.60
CA SER A 255 0.94 3.54 19.42
C SER A 255 0.06 2.45 18.83
N GLU A 256 -0.76 2.77 17.82
CA GLU A 256 -1.64 1.82 17.14
C GLU A 256 -1.74 2.16 15.65
N TRP A 257 -1.60 1.12 14.83
CA TRP A 257 -1.70 1.21 13.38
C TRP A 257 -2.81 0.31 12.82
N SER A 258 -3.31 0.66 11.65
CA SER A 258 -4.38 -0.05 10.95
C SER A 258 -3.99 -0.34 9.50
N THR A 259 -4.62 -1.36 8.90
CA THR A 259 -4.52 -1.60 7.44
C THR A 259 -5.70 -0.95 6.74
N ASN A 260 -5.40 -0.24 5.68
CA ASN A 260 -6.34 0.51 4.86
C ASN A 260 -6.13 0.23 3.37
N VAL A 261 -7.10 0.59 2.54
CA VAL A 261 -7.03 0.44 1.07
C VAL A 261 -7.43 1.74 0.39
N ALA A 262 -6.74 2.04 -0.70
CA ALA A 262 -7.12 3.08 -1.65
C ALA A 262 -7.07 2.53 -3.07
N VAL A 263 -7.86 3.09 -4.00
CA VAL A 263 -7.92 2.71 -5.41
C VAL A 263 -7.53 3.87 -6.30
N SER A 264 -6.85 3.57 -7.41
CA SER A 264 -6.47 4.55 -8.43
C SER A 264 -6.53 3.93 -9.83
N SER A 265 -6.83 4.74 -10.84
CA SER A 265 -6.72 4.37 -12.24
C SER A 265 -5.36 4.74 -12.87
N ASP A 266 -4.56 5.56 -12.20
CA ASP A 266 -3.37 6.20 -12.77
C ASP A 266 -2.16 6.26 -11.81
N MET A 267 -2.27 5.67 -10.63
CA MET A 267 -1.27 5.70 -9.53
C MET A 267 -0.98 7.11 -8.96
N ARG A 268 -1.62 8.15 -9.46
CA ARG A 268 -1.43 9.55 -9.02
C ARG A 268 -2.56 10.04 -8.15
N ASN A 269 -3.80 9.66 -8.52
CA ASN A 269 -5.02 10.10 -7.87
C ASN A 269 -5.65 8.90 -7.15
N TRP A 270 -5.58 8.89 -5.81
CA TRP A 270 -6.06 7.77 -5.00
C TRP A 270 -7.35 8.14 -4.26
N LYS A 271 -8.35 7.26 -4.37
CA LYS A 271 -9.59 7.31 -3.59
C LYS A 271 -9.51 6.30 -2.46
N LYS A 272 -9.55 6.76 -1.22
CA LYS A 272 -9.57 5.91 -0.03
C LYS A 272 -10.89 5.13 0.04
N TYR A 273 -10.84 3.88 0.51
CA TYR A 273 -12.02 3.07 0.73
C TYR A 273 -12.88 3.68 1.84
N PRO A 274 -14.19 3.96 1.60
CA PRO A 274 -15.04 4.64 2.57
C PRO A 274 -15.24 3.90 3.89
N ALA A 275 -15.08 2.57 3.87
CA ALA A 275 -15.21 1.76 5.08
C ALA A 275 -13.84 1.38 5.72
N ASN A 276 -12.76 2.11 5.37
CA ASN A 276 -11.49 1.96 6.09
C ASN A 276 -11.66 2.26 7.60
N PRO A 277 -10.83 1.66 8.46
CA PRO A 277 -9.80 0.67 8.16
C PRO A 277 -10.38 -0.73 7.90
N ILE A 278 -9.75 -1.49 7.00
CA ILE A 278 -10.14 -2.88 6.74
C ILE A 278 -9.64 -3.82 7.84
N MET A 279 -8.54 -3.48 8.53
CA MET A 279 -8.05 -4.17 9.73
C MET A 279 -7.70 -3.13 10.80
N LYS A 280 -8.03 -3.45 12.06
CA LYS A 280 -7.85 -2.61 13.26
C LYS A 280 -6.96 -3.33 14.28
N GLU A 281 -6.88 -2.77 15.50
CA GLU A 281 -6.23 -3.42 16.65
C GLU A 281 -4.75 -3.71 16.39
N ASN A 282 -4.04 -2.71 15.90
CA ASN A 282 -2.62 -2.79 15.56
C ASN A 282 -2.29 -3.86 14.50
N LYS A 283 -3.26 -4.23 13.66
CA LYS A 283 -3.07 -5.13 12.52
C LYS A 283 -2.80 -4.29 11.28
N SER A 284 -1.54 -3.91 11.11
CA SER A 284 -1.05 -3.07 10.02
C SER A 284 -0.06 -3.79 9.11
N SER A 285 0.61 -3.05 8.25
CA SER A 285 1.61 -3.56 7.31
C SER A 285 1.06 -4.69 6.43
N GLY A 286 -0.13 -4.44 5.87
CA GLY A 286 -0.89 -5.42 5.10
C GLY A 286 -0.25 -5.80 3.78
N ILE A 287 -0.02 -7.09 3.55
CA ILE A 287 0.45 -7.68 2.30
C ILE A 287 -0.59 -8.65 1.77
N LEU A 288 -1.07 -8.39 0.55
CA LEU A 288 -2.01 -9.26 -0.15
C LEU A 288 -1.26 -10.26 -1.04
N VAL A 289 -1.51 -11.54 -0.83
CA VAL A 289 -0.89 -12.63 -1.60
C VAL A 289 -1.99 -13.40 -2.33
N ASN A 290 -1.88 -13.51 -3.65
CA ASN A 290 -2.70 -14.42 -4.43
C ASN A 290 -2.10 -15.83 -4.36
N ASP A 291 -2.84 -16.80 -3.84
CA ASP A 291 -2.37 -18.18 -3.71
C ASP A 291 -2.69 -19.06 -4.93
N GLY A 292 -3.29 -18.46 -5.96
CA GLY A 292 -3.77 -19.13 -7.17
C GLY A 292 -5.25 -19.49 -7.12
N SER A 293 -5.87 -19.52 -5.94
CA SER A 293 -7.30 -19.77 -5.74
C SER A 293 -8.04 -18.58 -5.13
N GLN A 294 -7.39 -17.84 -4.27
CA GLN A 294 -7.94 -16.68 -3.58
C GLN A 294 -6.84 -15.72 -3.14
N TYR A 295 -7.25 -14.54 -2.71
CA TYR A 295 -6.35 -13.62 -2.00
C TYR A 295 -6.26 -13.98 -0.53
N ARG A 296 -5.08 -13.77 0.07
CA ARG A 296 -4.82 -13.85 1.49
C ARG A 296 -4.21 -12.54 1.94
N LEU A 297 -4.77 -11.90 2.95
CA LEU A 297 -4.18 -10.71 3.56
C LEU A 297 -3.33 -11.14 4.75
N TYR A 298 -2.05 -10.78 4.75
CA TYR A 298 -1.18 -10.91 5.90
C TYR A 298 -0.93 -9.52 6.49
N THR A 299 -1.21 -9.36 7.78
CA THR A 299 -0.79 -8.18 8.54
C THR A 299 0.47 -8.52 9.30
N MET A 300 1.47 -7.64 9.32
CA MET A 300 2.82 -7.97 9.74
C MET A 300 3.34 -7.15 10.92
N HIS A 301 2.47 -6.45 11.62
CA HIS A 301 2.83 -5.69 12.80
C HIS A 301 1.86 -6.02 13.95
N PRO A 302 2.38 -6.39 15.14
CA PRO A 302 3.76 -6.76 15.51
C PRO A 302 4.09 -8.24 15.20
N GLU A 303 3.15 -8.99 14.66
CA GLU A 303 3.23 -10.41 14.33
C GLU A 303 2.59 -10.64 12.97
N VAL A 304 2.93 -11.75 12.32
CA VAL A 304 2.27 -12.13 11.07
C VAL A 304 0.93 -12.79 11.36
N CYS A 305 -0.15 -12.10 11.05
CA CYS A 305 -1.50 -12.63 11.12
C CYS A 305 -2.08 -12.82 9.72
N LEU A 306 -2.72 -13.95 9.49
CA LEU A 306 -3.37 -14.32 8.24
C LEU A 306 -4.87 -14.02 8.29
N HIS A 307 -5.40 -13.50 7.20
CA HIS A 307 -6.83 -13.22 7.03
C HIS A 307 -7.29 -13.74 5.67
N PHE A 308 -8.44 -14.38 5.62
CA PHE A 308 -9.06 -14.88 4.40
C PHE A 308 -10.19 -13.96 3.94
N PRO A 309 -10.47 -13.87 2.62
CA PRO A 309 -11.63 -13.14 2.15
C PRO A 309 -12.90 -13.69 2.79
N SER A 310 -13.77 -12.80 3.25
CA SER A 310 -15.11 -13.23 3.65
C SER A 310 -15.92 -13.63 2.41
N ALA A 311 -16.74 -14.66 2.53
CA ALA A 311 -17.68 -15.00 1.45
C ALA A 311 -18.51 -13.76 1.08
N PRO A 312 -18.83 -13.51 -0.19
CA PRO A 312 -19.78 -12.49 -0.57
C PRO A 312 -21.08 -12.68 0.20
N ARG A 313 -21.58 -11.62 0.83
CA ARG A 313 -22.86 -11.63 1.54
C ARG A 313 -24.02 -11.59 0.53
#